data_c5cf065e35ea179190f7bd21c8fc06d3
#
_entry.id   c5cf065e35ea179190f7bd21c8fc06d3
#
_cell.length_a   1.000
_cell.length_b   1.000
_cell.length_c   1.000
_cell.angle_alpha   90.00
_cell.angle_beta   90.00
_cell.angle_gamma   90.00
#
_symmetry.space_group_name_H-M   'P 1'
#
loop_
_entity.id
_entity.type
_entity.pdbx_description
1 polymer ?
#
loop_
_entity_poly.entity_id
_entity_poly.type
_entity_poly.pdbx_seq_one_letter_code
_entity_poly.pdbx_strand_id
1 'polypeptide(L)'
;MKGAVGKMWFKIISKIIFKLKLNRLFLYMFYFVKKILSHSKELPALDEAKKTLDNFRKNPKSSCFRDCEASDRPAAYDLDIIVPCYNVEQYLKQCLDSLLLQTTQYKYRIICIDDGSTDNTGDILDRYSSENSNITVIHQSNKGLSGARNAGIDLIDSRYVMFVDSDDYIVSDAVGSMLKAAYENDAAIVQGGYVRVTEDGRIIKRVRQKEGMLSIRELTGFPCMKIIKSDYIKSIYFPLDYYYEDSVMSMIVFALIEKNNAKVYGVDKIIYYYRYNPKGIYQTAKISPKSIDTLYITDQLHKDRNLYGLSNSRHYYEFILYTIRLNYARTRTLPENINKAVFVMFSDFLNANFKDYLTEKTMLEKSFIEQNYILYISACNFEE
;
A
#
# COMPACT_ATOMS: atom_id res chain seq x y z
N MET A 1 12.51 -27.31 13.98
CA MET A 1 12.93 -26.51 15.15
C MET A 1 14.19 -25.65 14.93
N LYS A 2 15.25 -26.09 14.24
CA LYS A 2 16.48 -25.29 14.05
C LYS A 2 16.29 -23.96 13.27
N GLY A 3 15.33 -23.86 12.35
CA GLY A 3 15.11 -22.64 11.56
C GLY A 3 14.36 -21.51 12.30
N ALA A 4 13.52 -21.81 13.27
CA ALA A 4 12.75 -20.81 14.02
C ALA A 4 13.61 -20.12 15.09
N VAL A 5 14.49 -20.86 15.72
CA VAL A 5 15.45 -20.34 16.72
C VAL A 5 16.44 -19.38 16.05
N GLY A 6 16.96 -19.72 14.86
CA GLY A 6 17.87 -18.85 14.11
C GLY A 6 17.21 -17.52 13.68
N LYS A 7 15.93 -17.54 13.27
CA LYS A 7 15.18 -16.33 12.91
C LYS A 7 14.90 -15.43 14.13
N MET A 8 14.68 -16.01 15.29
CA MET A 8 14.46 -15.27 16.54
C MET A 8 15.74 -14.57 17.00
N TRP A 9 16.87 -15.28 17.01
CA TRP A 9 18.18 -14.71 17.35
C TRP A 9 18.62 -13.62 16.37
N PHE A 10 18.38 -13.78 15.09
CA PHE A 10 18.66 -12.74 14.08
C PHE A 10 17.85 -11.45 14.34
N LYS A 11 16.56 -11.56 14.69
CA LYS A 11 15.74 -10.40 15.08
C LYS A 11 16.21 -9.73 16.37
N ILE A 12 16.69 -10.49 17.34
CA ILE A 12 17.19 -9.94 18.60
C ILE A 12 18.53 -9.25 18.36
N ILE A 13 19.44 -9.90 17.65
CA ILE A 13 20.77 -9.36 17.32
C ILE A 13 20.64 -8.10 16.46
N SER A 14 19.78 -8.07 15.44
CA SER A 14 19.53 -6.87 14.63
C SER A 14 19.03 -5.70 15.48
N LYS A 15 18.07 -5.92 16.39
CA LYS A 15 17.59 -4.88 17.32
C LYS A 15 18.69 -4.35 18.25
N ILE A 16 19.58 -5.22 18.74
CA ILE A 16 20.71 -4.83 19.60
C ILE A 16 21.72 -4.01 18.79
N ILE A 17 22.03 -4.43 17.56
CA ILE A 17 22.94 -3.73 16.64
C ILE A 17 22.42 -2.34 16.34
N PHE A 18 21.12 -2.20 16.01
CA PHE A 18 20.48 -0.91 15.77
C PHE A 18 20.51 -0.02 17.02
N LYS A 19 20.20 -0.58 18.19
CA LYS A 19 20.21 0.17 19.45
C LYS A 19 21.62 0.67 19.85
N LEU A 20 22.68 -0.05 19.48
CA LEU A 20 24.07 0.31 19.76
C LEU A 20 24.73 1.15 18.65
N LYS A 21 23.99 1.53 17.59
CA LYS A 21 24.52 2.25 16.39
C LYS A 21 25.72 1.53 15.73
N LEU A 22 25.77 0.20 15.83
CA LEU A 22 26.83 -0.66 15.25
C LEU A 22 26.46 -1.18 13.84
N ASN A 23 25.35 -0.73 13.29
CA ASN A 23 24.83 -1.15 11.98
C ASN A 23 25.87 -1.01 10.86
N ARG A 24 26.63 0.10 10.81
CA ARG A 24 27.67 0.29 9.79
C ARG A 24 28.79 -0.75 9.89
N LEU A 25 29.25 -1.07 11.10
CA LEU A 25 30.28 -2.08 11.29
C LEU A 25 29.79 -3.47 10.85
N PHE A 26 28.58 -3.84 11.23
CA PHE A 26 27.97 -5.10 10.83
C PHE A 26 27.67 -5.16 9.32
N LEU A 27 27.30 -4.05 8.71
CA LEU A 27 27.15 -3.91 7.27
C LEU A 27 28.46 -4.28 6.55
N TYR A 28 29.59 -3.69 6.95
CA TYR A 28 30.90 -3.98 6.38
C TYR A 28 31.36 -5.42 6.64
N MET A 29 31.17 -5.92 7.87
CA MET A 29 31.49 -7.31 8.20
C MET A 29 30.65 -8.30 7.40
N PHE A 30 29.34 -8.09 7.28
CA PHE A 30 28.45 -8.96 6.52
C PHE A 30 28.78 -8.93 5.03
N TYR A 31 29.04 -7.73 4.48
CA TYR A 31 29.48 -7.56 3.10
C TYR A 31 30.79 -8.31 2.86
N PHE A 32 31.78 -8.15 3.75
CA PHE A 32 33.09 -8.79 3.64
C PHE A 32 32.99 -10.32 3.72
N VAL A 33 32.25 -10.85 4.70
CA VAL A 33 32.02 -12.29 4.84
C VAL A 33 31.28 -12.86 3.63
N LYS A 34 30.23 -12.19 3.17
CA LYS A 34 29.50 -12.59 1.97
C LYS A 34 30.40 -12.55 0.72
N LYS A 35 31.24 -11.54 0.57
CA LYS A 35 32.19 -11.42 -0.54
C LYS A 35 33.20 -12.57 -0.56
N ILE A 36 33.66 -13.01 0.61
CA ILE A 36 34.59 -14.14 0.72
C ILE A 36 33.88 -15.47 0.45
N LEU A 37 32.65 -15.64 0.97
CA LEU A 37 31.91 -16.90 0.86
C LEU A 37 31.15 -17.07 -0.46
N SER A 38 30.90 -15.99 -1.20
CA SER A 38 30.22 -16.07 -2.48
C SER A 38 31.24 -16.33 -3.59
N HIS A 39 31.21 -17.51 -4.16
CA HIS A 39 31.61 -17.67 -5.55
C HIS A 39 30.62 -16.85 -6.36
N SER A 40 31.05 -15.65 -6.79
CA SER A 40 30.18 -14.69 -7.49
C SER A 40 29.70 -15.33 -8.80
N LYS A 41 28.53 -15.96 -8.77
CA LYS A 41 27.80 -16.20 -10.02
C LYS A 41 27.51 -14.81 -10.58
N GLU A 42 27.89 -14.56 -11.81
CA GLU A 42 27.67 -13.33 -12.54
C GLU A 42 26.19 -12.91 -12.48
N LEU A 43 25.96 -11.60 -12.57
CA LEU A 43 24.60 -11.09 -12.75
C LEU A 43 24.10 -11.49 -14.15
N PRO A 44 22.80 -11.81 -14.28
CA PRO A 44 22.24 -12.06 -15.60
C PRO A 44 22.27 -10.77 -16.43
N ALA A 45 22.38 -10.90 -17.74
CA ALA A 45 22.12 -9.79 -18.65
C ALA A 45 20.65 -9.32 -18.51
N LEU A 46 20.36 -8.07 -18.88
CA LEU A 46 19.03 -7.47 -18.72
C LEU A 46 17.91 -8.31 -19.36
N ASP A 47 18.13 -8.80 -20.58
CA ASP A 47 17.12 -9.60 -21.29
C ASP A 47 16.93 -10.99 -20.65
N GLU A 48 17.99 -11.57 -20.11
CA GLU A 48 17.92 -12.81 -19.34
C GLU A 48 17.16 -12.59 -18.03
N ALA A 49 17.40 -11.47 -17.33
CA ALA A 49 16.67 -11.08 -16.14
C ALA A 49 15.16 -10.91 -16.42
N LYS A 50 14.80 -10.19 -17.49
CA LYS A 50 13.40 -10.04 -17.94
C LYS A 50 12.76 -11.40 -18.19
N LYS A 51 13.40 -12.27 -18.99
CA LYS A 51 12.90 -13.61 -19.29
C LYS A 51 12.73 -14.46 -18.03
N THR A 52 13.69 -14.39 -17.11
CA THR A 52 13.63 -15.11 -15.82
C THR A 52 12.42 -14.69 -15.01
N LEU A 53 12.16 -13.38 -14.90
CA LEU A 53 11.02 -12.87 -14.14
C LEU A 53 9.69 -13.14 -14.85
N ASP A 54 9.60 -12.98 -16.17
CA ASP A 54 8.37 -13.27 -16.93
C ASP A 54 7.98 -14.76 -16.84
N ASN A 55 8.94 -15.67 -16.77
CA ASN A 55 8.69 -17.10 -16.52
C ASN A 55 8.23 -17.36 -15.07
N PHE A 56 8.68 -16.55 -14.10
CA PHE A 56 8.30 -16.69 -12.70
C PHE A 56 6.93 -16.06 -12.41
N ARG A 57 6.70 -14.85 -12.92
CA ARG A 57 5.48 -14.07 -12.77
C ARG A 57 5.33 -13.11 -13.96
N LYS A 58 4.33 -13.32 -14.78
CA LYS A 58 4.05 -12.41 -15.89
C LYS A 58 3.62 -11.05 -15.39
N ASN A 59 4.21 -9.97 -15.93
CA ASN A 59 3.83 -8.60 -15.57
C ASN A 59 2.40 -8.30 -16.08
N PRO A 60 1.46 -7.89 -15.21
CA PRO A 60 0.08 -7.57 -15.58
C PRO A 60 -0.05 -6.38 -16.55
N LYS A 61 0.87 -5.40 -16.47
CA LYS A 61 0.85 -4.16 -17.28
C LYS A 61 -0.46 -3.37 -17.17
N SER A 62 -1.09 -3.38 -16.00
CA SER A 62 -2.32 -2.66 -15.74
C SER A 62 -2.01 -1.23 -15.28
N SER A 63 -2.46 -0.23 -16.04
CA SER A 63 -2.33 1.19 -15.70
C SER A 63 -3.32 1.61 -14.63
N CYS A 64 -2.93 2.62 -13.85
CA CYS A 64 -3.84 3.31 -12.92
C CYS A 64 -4.46 4.56 -13.53
N PHE A 65 -4.06 4.96 -14.73
CA PHE A 65 -4.56 6.18 -15.35
C PHE A 65 -6.04 6.07 -15.69
N ARG A 66 -6.79 7.07 -15.27
CA ARG A 66 -8.19 7.24 -15.59
C ARG A 66 -8.41 8.64 -16.13
N ASP A 67 -8.86 8.71 -17.37
CA ASP A 67 -9.36 9.94 -17.93
C ASP A 67 -10.80 10.15 -17.42
N CYS A 68 -10.98 11.12 -16.55
CA CYS A 68 -12.31 11.46 -16.02
C CYS A 68 -12.55 12.95 -16.20
N GLU A 69 -13.68 13.28 -16.80
CA GLU A 69 -14.15 14.65 -16.85
C GLU A 69 -14.62 15.10 -15.47
N ALA A 70 -14.27 16.32 -15.09
CA ALA A 70 -14.80 16.94 -13.88
C ALA A 70 -16.33 17.07 -14.02
N SER A 71 -17.06 16.61 -13.02
CA SER A 71 -18.52 16.76 -12.99
C SER A 71 -18.86 18.09 -12.33
N ASP A 72 -19.57 18.97 -13.04
CA ASP A 72 -20.10 20.24 -12.49
C ASP A 72 -21.29 20.02 -11.54
N ARG A 73 -21.80 18.79 -11.46
CA ARG A 73 -22.92 18.46 -10.59
C ARG A 73 -22.50 18.44 -9.11
N PRO A 74 -23.26 19.10 -8.22
CA PRO A 74 -23.04 18.99 -6.79
C PRO A 74 -23.09 17.55 -6.32
N ALA A 75 -22.18 17.15 -5.45
CA ALA A 75 -22.16 15.82 -4.86
C ALA A 75 -23.41 15.58 -4.00
N ALA A 76 -24.02 14.41 -4.11
CA ALA A 76 -25.22 14.04 -3.36
C ALA A 76 -24.93 13.71 -1.88
N TYR A 77 -23.68 13.35 -1.57
CA TYR A 77 -23.23 12.93 -0.24
C TYR A 77 -21.97 13.70 0.18
N ASP A 78 -21.74 13.77 1.49
CA ASP A 78 -20.47 14.25 2.06
C ASP A 78 -19.39 13.18 1.94
N LEU A 79 -19.76 11.89 2.11
CA LEU A 79 -18.84 10.77 2.11
C LEU A 79 -19.45 9.54 1.44
N ASP A 80 -18.72 8.90 0.54
CA ASP A 80 -18.93 7.51 0.12
C ASP A 80 -17.90 6.62 0.80
N ILE A 81 -18.37 5.55 1.47
CA ILE A 81 -17.54 4.52 2.09
C ILE A 81 -17.56 3.30 1.18
N ILE A 82 -16.42 2.97 0.55
CA ILE A 82 -16.27 1.84 -0.36
C ILE A 82 -15.77 0.63 0.43
N VAL A 83 -16.52 -0.48 0.37
CA VAL A 83 -16.25 -1.72 1.08
C VAL A 83 -16.13 -2.87 0.08
N PRO A 84 -14.91 -3.27 -0.31
CA PRO A 84 -14.70 -4.46 -1.13
C PRO A 84 -14.93 -5.72 -0.30
N CYS A 85 -15.76 -6.66 -0.78
CA CYS A 85 -16.15 -7.86 -0.08
C CYS A 85 -15.84 -9.09 -0.94
N TYR A 86 -15.16 -10.09 -0.36
CA TYR A 86 -14.96 -11.40 -0.98
C TYR A 86 -14.71 -12.48 0.07
N ASN A 87 -15.67 -13.41 0.22
CA ASN A 87 -15.62 -14.52 1.18
C ASN A 87 -15.28 -14.06 2.61
N VAL A 88 -16.10 -13.15 3.16
CA VAL A 88 -15.88 -12.47 4.46
C VAL A 88 -17.06 -12.60 5.41
N GLU A 89 -17.93 -13.59 5.23
CA GLU A 89 -19.17 -13.78 5.99
C GLU A 89 -18.97 -13.67 7.51
N GLN A 90 -17.85 -14.17 8.02
CA GLN A 90 -17.56 -14.19 9.47
C GLN A 90 -17.24 -12.80 10.06
N TYR A 91 -16.81 -11.83 9.25
CA TYR A 91 -16.41 -10.49 9.72
C TYR A 91 -17.38 -9.39 9.30
N LEU A 92 -18.12 -9.62 8.22
CA LEU A 92 -18.89 -8.62 7.50
C LEU A 92 -19.94 -7.94 8.37
N LYS A 93 -20.62 -8.70 9.25
CA LYS A 93 -21.62 -8.14 10.17
C LYS A 93 -21.03 -7.03 11.05
N GLN A 94 -19.88 -7.27 11.68
CA GLN A 94 -19.24 -6.27 12.56
C GLN A 94 -18.76 -5.05 11.75
N CYS A 95 -18.26 -5.27 10.53
CA CYS A 95 -17.89 -4.18 9.62
C CYS A 95 -19.11 -3.30 9.35
N LEU A 96 -20.19 -3.85 8.81
CA LEU A 96 -21.40 -3.11 8.44
C LEU A 96 -22.06 -2.43 9.63
N ASP A 97 -22.19 -3.11 10.76
CA ASP A 97 -22.73 -2.50 12.00
C ASP A 97 -21.92 -1.27 12.40
N SER A 98 -20.59 -1.33 12.31
CA SER A 98 -19.72 -0.19 12.64
C SER A 98 -19.90 1.00 11.70
N LEU A 99 -20.21 0.73 10.42
CA LEU A 99 -20.46 1.75 9.40
C LEU A 99 -21.86 2.38 9.55
N LEU A 100 -22.85 1.61 9.98
CA LEU A 100 -24.22 2.08 10.19
C LEU A 100 -24.39 2.87 11.50
N LEU A 101 -23.64 2.52 12.54
CA LEU A 101 -23.72 3.12 13.88
C LEU A 101 -22.88 4.42 14.01
N GLN A 102 -22.70 5.17 12.90
CA GLN A 102 -21.94 6.41 12.94
C GLN A 102 -22.74 7.56 13.52
N THR A 103 -22.18 8.23 14.56
CA THR A 103 -22.70 9.46 15.12
C THR A 103 -22.20 10.64 14.29
N THR A 104 -23.04 11.13 13.38
CA THR A 104 -22.68 12.22 12.46
C THR A 104 -23.91 12.98 11.97
N GLN A 105 -23.74 14.27 11.68
CA GLN A 105 -24.74 15.10 10.97
C GLN A 105 -24.53 15.10 9.44
N TYR A 106 -23.41 14.57 8.99
CA TYR A 106 -23.04 14.55 7.57
C TYR A 106 -23.75 13.40 6.85
N LYS A 107 -24.09 13.63 5.59
CA LYS A 107 -24.77 12.65 4.74
C LYS A 107 -23.74 11.71 4.13
N TYR A 108 -23.81 10.43 4.46
CA TYR A 108 -22.90 9.43 3.92
C TYR A 108 -23.63 8.21 3.35
N ARG A 109 -22.97 7.52 2.44
CA ARG A 109 -23.43 6.28 1.81
C ARG A 109 -22.34 5.20 1.91
N ILE A 110 -22.77 3.95 2.04
CA ILE A 110 -21.93 2.76 2.07
C ILE A 110 -22.10 2.03 0.73
N ILE A 111 -21.01 1.80 0.02
CA ILE A 111 -20.98 1.12 -1.28
C ILE A 111 -20.24 -0.19 -1.09
N CYS A 112 -20.97 -1.30 -1.00
CA CYS A 112 -20.41 -2.63 -0.85
C CYS A 112 -20.29 -3.28 -2.23
N ILE A 113 -19.10 -3.81 -2.54
CA ILE A 113 -18.85 -4.54 -3.77
C ILE A 113 -18.59 -5.99 -3.43
N ASP A 114 -19.55 -6.86 -3.71
CA ASP A 114 -19.36 -8.32 -3.64
C ASP A 114 -18.63 -8.79 -4.90
N ASP A 115 -17.38 -9.13 -4.73
CA ASP A 115 -16.48 -9.54 -5.82
C ASP A 115 -16.60 -11.05 -6.13
N GLY A 116 -17.83 -11.54 -6.24
CA GLY A 116 -18.14 -12.91 -6.60
C GLY A 116 -17.89 -13.90 -5.45
N SER A 117 -18.36 -13.57 -4.25
CA SER A 117 -18.26 -14.44 -3.09
C SER A 117 -18.99 -15.77 -3.30
N THR A 118 -18.47 -16.83 -2.69
CA THR A 118 -19.03 -18.19 -2.73
C THR A 118 -19.54 -18.66 -1.37
N ASP A 119 -19.37 -17.86 -0.33
CA ASP A 119 -19.93 -18.03 1.02
C ASP A 119 -21.21 -17.18 1.18
N ASN A 120 -21.72 -17.01 2.41
CA ASN A 120 -22.92 -16.21 2.66
C ASN A 120 -22.71 -14.68 2.60
N THR A 121 -21.55 -14.19 2.12
CA THR A 121 -21.26 -12.76 2.03
C THR A 121 -22.33 -12.01 1.24
N GLY A 122 -22.71 -12.52 0.04
CA GLY A 122 -23.72 -11.90 -0.81
C GLY A 122 -25.09 -11.78 -0.11
N ASP A 123 -25.59 -12.88 0.50
CA ASP A 123 -26.88 -12.90 1.21
C ASP A 123 -26.89 -11.93 2.40
N ILE A 124 -25.76 -11.79 3.10
CA ILE A 124 -25.62 -10.82 4.18
C ILE A 124 -25.73 -9.40 3.65
N LEU A 125 -25.04 -9.07 2.56
CA LEU A 125 -25.08 -7.75 1.92
C LEU A 125 -26.49 -7.39 1.45
N ASP A 126 -27.21 -8.32 0.81
CA ASP A 126 -28.57 -8.10 0.32
C ASP A 126 -29.54 -7.82 1.46
N ARG A 127 -29.45 -8.57 2.56
CA ARG A 127 -30.25 -8.29 3.75
C ARG A 127 -29.97 -6.90 4.29
N TYR A 128 -28.69 -6.51 4.48
CA TYR A 128 -28.33 -5.20 5.00
C TYR A 128 -28.81 -4.05 4.10
N SER A 129 -28.71 -4.21 2.78
CA SER A 129 -29.17 -3.18 1.83
C SER A 129 -30.70 -3.06 1.81
N SER A 130 -31.43 -4.15 1.99
CA SER A 130 -32.90 -4.11 2.10
C SER A 130 -33.41 -3.42 3.36
N GLU A 131 -32.64 -3.49 4.45
CA GLU A 131 -32.96 -2.89 5.74
C GLU A 131 -32.45 -1.43 5.89
N ASN A 132 -31.47 -1.00 5.08
CA ASN A 132 -30.77 0.27 5.22
C ASN A 132 -30.63 1.03 3.90
N SER A 133 -31.35 2.12 3.74
CA SER A 133 -31.40 2.92 2.50
C SER A 133 -30.09 3.62 2.12
N ASN A 134 -29.11 3.70 3.05
CA ASN A 134 -27.79 4.28 2.80
C ASN A 134 -26.73 3.21 2.43
N ILE A 135 -27.12 1.94 2.24
CA ILE A 135 -26.27 0.88 1.70
C ILE A 135 -26.63 0.62 0.24
N THR A 136 -25.64 0.62 -0.63
CA THR A 136 -25.73 0.19 -2.02
C THR A 136 -24.85 -1.04 -2.20
N VAL A 137 -25.38 -2.11 -2.80
CA VAL A 137 -24.64 -3.36 -3.07
C VAL A 137 -24.49 -3.56 -4.57
N ILE A 138 -23.32 -3.95 -5.00
CA ILE A 138 -23.04 -4.38 -6.37
C ILE A 138 -22.42 -5.78 -6.31
N HIS A 139 -23.03 -6.72 -7.02
CA HIS A 139 -22.46 -8.06 -7.24
C HIS A 139 -21.75 -8.09 -8.59
N GLN A 140 -20.53 -8.59 -8.61
CA GLN A 140 -19.75 -8.75 -9.84
C GLN A 140 -19.03 -10.10 -9.87
N SER A 141 -18.59 -10.53 -11.05
CA SER A 141 -17.61 -11.63 -11.15
C SER A 141 -16.30 -11.21 -10.52
N ASN A 142 -15.59 -12.15 -9.89
CA ASN A 142 -14.34 -11.86 -9.19
C ASN A 142 -13.30 -11.18 -10.10
N LYS A 143 -12.91 -9.97 -9.74
CA LYS A 143 -11.88 -9.14 -10.39
C LYS A 143 -10.73 -8.78 -9.44
N GLY A 144 -10.74 -9.36 -8.23
CA GLY A 144 -9.79 -9.10 -7.15
C GLY A 144 -10.02 -7.75 -6.46
N LEU A 145 -9.24 -7.51 -5.40
CA LEU A 145 -9.40 -6.33 -4.52
C LEU A 145 -9.36 -5.00 -5.30
N SER A 146 -8.45 -4.86 -6.26
CA SER A 146 -8.38 -3.69 -7.15
C SER A 146 -9.66 -3.52 -7.96
N GLY A 147 -10.17 -4.61 -8.55
CA GLY A 147 -11.40 -4.58 -9.35
C GLY A 147 -12.63 -4.20 -8.53
N ALA A 148 -12.72 -4.69 -7.29
CA ALA A 148 -13.79 -4.33 -6.38
C ALA A 148 -13.71 -2.84 -5.97
N ARG A 149 -12.53 -2.33 -5.62
CA ARG A 149 -12.34 -0.91 -5.33
C ARG A 149 -12.69 -0.03 -6.53
N ASN A 150 -12.27 -0.42 -7.74
CA ASN A 150 -12.54 0.31 -8.97
C ASN A 150 -14.06 0.40 -9.28
N ALA A 151 -14.79 -0.69 -9.09
CA ALA A 151 -16.26 -0.68 -9.22
C ALA A 151 -16.92 0.29 -8.22
N GLY A 152 -16.39 0.38 -6.99
CA GLY A 152 -16.83 1.38 -6.02
C GLY A 152 -16.48 2.81 -6.43
N ILE A 153 -15.31 3.03 -7.03
CA ILE A 153 -14.87 4.35 -7.53
C ILE A 153 -15.81 4.86 -8.63
N ASP A 154 -16.29 3.97 -9.51
CA ASP A 154 -17.21 4.33 -10.59
C ASP A 154 -18.56 4.85 -10.08
N LEU A 155 -18.93 4.56 -8.84
CA LEU A 155 -20.18 4.96 -8.21
C LEU A 155 -20.07 6.21 -7.32
N ILE A 156 -18.89 6.80 -7.17
CA ILE A 156 -18.68 7.93 -6.27
C ILE A 156 -19.56 9.12 -6.66
N ASP A 157 -20.39 9.57 -5.70
CA ASP A 157 -21.23 10.77 -5.79
C ASP A 157 -21.16 11.59 -4.48
N SER A 158 -19.96 11.68 -3.93
CA SER A 158 -19.66 12.35 -2.67
C SER A 158 -18.49 13.32 -2.79
N ARG A 159 -18.34 14.22 -1.79
CA ARG A 159 -17.19 15.13 -1.69
C ARG A 159 -15.91 14.42 -1.25
N TYR A 160 -16.06 13.40 -0.39
CA TYR A 160 -14.95 12.61 0.15
C TYR A 160 -15.23 11.13 -0.03
N VAL A 161 -14.17 10.34 -0.08
CA VAL A 161 -14.20 8.88 -0.15
C VAL A 161 -13.40 8.29 1.01
N MET A 162 -13.91 7.22 1.60
CA MET A 162 -13.22 6.36 2.57
C MET A 162 -13.22 4.92 2.05
N PHE A 163 -12.11 4.23 2.15
CA PHE A 163 -12.04 2.79 1.94
C PHE A 163 -12.03 2.08 3.29
N VAL A 164 -12.85 1.04 3.42
CA VAL A 164 -12.88 0.17 4.61
C VAL A 164 -12.80 -1.26 4.14
N ASP A 165 -11.80 -2.00 4.59
CA ASP A 165 -11.70 -3.44 4.28
C ASP A 165 -12.77 -4.20 5.07
N SER A 166 -13.44 -5.15 4.43
CA SER A 166 -14.64 -5.81 4.97
C SER A 166 -14.39 -6.74 6.16
N ASP A 167 -13.13 -7.04 6.47
CA ASP A 167 -12.72 -7.76 7.68
C ASP A 167 -12.33 -6.83 8.85
N ASP A 168 -12.43 -5.50 8.67
CA ASP A 168 -12.09 -4.45 9.63
C ASP A 168 -13.36 -3.73 10.15
N TYR A 169 -13.20 -2.75 11.05
CA TYR A 169 -14.28 -1.90 11.56
C TYR A 169 -13.78 -0.54 12.03
N ILE A 170 -14.70 0.44 12.13
CA ILE A 170 -14.38 1.82 12.55
C ILE A 170 -15.07 2.18 13.87
N VAL A 171 -14.59 3.25 14.52
CA VAL A 171 -15.26 3.77 15.73
C VAL A 171 -16.54 4.53 15.37
N SER A 172 -17.47 4.62 16.31
CA SER A 172 -18.84 5.18 16.09
C SER A 172 -18.89 6.65 15.69
N ASP A 173 -17.82 7.41 15.85
CA ASP A 173 -17.73 8.83 15.47
C ASP A 173 -16.57 9.12 14.49
N ALA A 174 -16.09 8.09 13.78
CA ALA A 174 -15.03 8.24 12.80
C ALA A 174 -15.46 9.17 11.66
N VAL A 175 -16.62 8.93 11.05
CA VAL A 175 -17.16 9.73 9.94
C VAL A 175 -17.33 11.19 10.37
N GLY A 176 -17.99 11.43 11.51
CA GLY A 176 -18.25 12.78 12.00
C GLY A 176 -16.99 13.58 12.29
N SER A 177 -16.03 12.97 13.01
CA SER A 177 -14.78 13.63 13.38
C SER A 177 -13.89 13.94 12.16
N MET A 178 -13.81 13.02 11.20
CA MET A 178 -12.98 13.20 10.02
C MET A 178 -13.55 14.23 9.05
N LEU A 179 -14.88 14.21 8.79
CA LEU A 179 -15.54 15.19 7.92
C LEU A 179 -15.50 16.59 8.53
N LYS A 180 -15.71 16.70 9.87
CA LYS A 180 -15.55 17.97 10.56
C LYS A 180 -14.16 18.56 10.33
N ALA A 181 -13.11 17.77 10.58
CA ALA A 181 -11.73 18.22 10.35
C ALA A 181 -11.47 18.59 8.88
N ALA A 182 -12.04 17.83 7.94
CA ALA A 182 -11.90 18.08 6.51
C ALA A 182 -12.50 19.42 6.07
N TYR A 183 -13.71 19.72 6.54
CA TYR A 183 -14.39 20.98 6.20
C TYR A 183 -13.78 22.19 6.90
N GLU A 184 -13.47 22.09 8.21
CA GLU A 184 -12.88 23.19 8.97
C GLU A 184 -11.50 23.60 8.46
N ASN A 185 -10.73 22.67 7.89
CA ASN A 185 -9.37 22.93 7.42
C ASN A 185 -9.23 22.97 5.90
N ASP A 186 -10.33 22.77 5.16
CA ASP A 186 -10.32 22.57 3.70
C ASP A 186 -9.25 21.54 3.27
N ALA A 187 -9.22 20.41 3.97
CA ALA A 187 -8.21 19.39 3.76
C ALA A 187 -8.59 18.44 2.60
N ALA A 188 -7.64 18.13 1.73
CA ALA A 188 -7.81 17.12 0.67
C ALA A 188 -7.73 15.69 1.22
N ILE A 189 -6.96 15.50 2.30
CA ILE A 189 -6.92 14.25 3.06
C ILE A 189 -7.04 14.57 4.55
N VAL A 190 -7.85 13.77 5.25
CA VAL A 190 -7.80 13.67 6.71
C VAL A 190 -7.47 12.24 7.10
N GLN A 191 -6.43 12.05 7.92
CA GLN A 191 -6.01 10.74 8.42
C GLN A 191 -6.15 10.67 9.93
N GLY A 192 -6.66 9.54 10.44
CA GLY A 192 -6.68 9.25 11.86
C GLY A 192 -5.75 8.09 12.23
N GLY A 193 -5.65 7.84 13.54
CA GLY A 193 -4.91 6.71 14.09
C GLY A 193 -5.67 5.39 13.94
N TYR A 194 -4.97 4.27 14.13
CA TYR A 194 -5.57 2.95 14.07
C TYR A 194 -5.02 2.00 15.14
N VAL A 195 -5.76 0.95 15.41
CA VAL A 195 -5.39 -0.13 16.32
C VAL A 195 -5.34 -1.44 15.54
N ARG A 196 -4.25 -2.20 15.66
CA ARG A 196 -4.24 -3.59 15.21
C ARG A 196 -4.77 -4.48 16.31
N VAL A 197 -5.73 -5.33 15.97
CA VAL A 197 -6.36 -6.27 16.89
C VAL A 197 -6.24 -7.71 16.39
N THR A 198 -6.24 -8.65 17.33
CA THR A 198 -6.42 -10.07 17.03
C THR A 198 -7.88 -10.34 16.65
N GLU A 199 -8.17 -11.54 16.18
CA GLU A 199 -9.54 -11.98 15.84
C GLU A 199 -10.50 -11.87 17.04
N ASP A 200 -10.02 -12.16 18.25
CA ASP A 200 -10.74 -12.03 19.52
C ASP A 200 -10.71 -10.59 20.13
N GLY A 201 -10.25 -9.60 19.36
CA GLY A 201 -10.30 -8.17 19.73
C GLY A 201 -9.16 -7.69 20.62
N ARG A 202 -8.18 -8.53 21.00
CA ARG A 202 -7.02 -8.08 21.79
C ARG A 202 -6.13 -7.15 20.98
N ILE A 203 -5.65 -6.06 21.61
CA ILE A 203 -4.81 -5.06 20.96
C ILE A 203 -3.39 -5.59 20.77
N ILE A 204 -2.93 -5.63 19.51
CA ILE A 204 -1.56 -5.96 19.12
C ILE A 204 -0.68 -4.70 19.06
N LYS A 205 -1.22 -3.60 18.49
CA LYS A 205 -0.48 -2.35 18.29
C LYS A 205 -1.45 -1.17 18.20
N ARG A 206 -1.06 -0.04 18.77
CA ARG A 206 -1.72 1.26 18.54
C ARG A 206 -0.80 2.16 17.73
N VAL A 207 -1.34 2.81 16.73
CA VAL A 207 -0.67 3.84 15.93
C VAL A 207 -1.51 5.11 16.05
N ARG A 208 -0.98 6.11 16.74
CA ARG A 208 -1.63 7.41 16.89
C ARG A 208 -1.29 8.30 15.71
N GLN A 209 -2.21 9.18 15.38
CA GLN A 209 -2.01 10.27 14.44
C GLN A 209 -1.84 11.57 15.24
N LYS A 210 -0.96 12.45 14.77
CA LYS A 210 -0.81 13.80 15.33
C LYS A 210 -1.98 14.68 14.86
N GLU A 211 -2.53 15.47 15.75
CA GLU A 211 -3.51 16.53 15.41
C GLU A 211 -2.83 17.66 14.64
N GLY A 212 -3.52 18.17 13.63
CA GLY A 212 -3.08 19.37 12.89
C GLY A 212 -2.63 19.10 11.46
N MET A 213 -2.03 20.12 10.84
CA MET A 213 -1.51 20.03 9.48
C MET A 213 -0.37 19.01 9.41
N LEU A 214 -0.42 18.16 8.38
CA LEU A 214 0.56 17.13 8.10
C LEU A 214 1.31 17.42 6.80
N SER A 215 2.52 16.88 6.72
CA SER A 215 3.17 16.68 5.43
C SER A 215 2.68 15.37 4.80
N ILE A 216 2.81 15.25 3.48
CA ILE A 216 2.47 14.04 2.73
C ILE A 216 3.27 12.81 3.25
N ARG A 217 4.45 13.04 3.81
CA ARG A 217 5.34 11.99 4.36
C ARG A 217 4.82 11.36 5.65
N GLU A 218 3.90 12.04 6.34
CA GLU A 218 3.30 11.55 7.59
C GLU A 218 2.07 10.67 7.33
N LEU A 219 1.63 10.57 6.08
CA LEU A 219 0.53 9.71 5.68
C LEU A 219 0.97 8.24 5.58
N THR A 220 0.08 7.35 5.98
CA THR A 220 0.22 5.92 5.66
C THR A 220 -0.10 5.68 4.18
N GLY A 221 0.63 4.77 3.52
CA GLY A 221 0.37 4.40 2.12
C GLY A 221 -0.93 3.60 1.92
N PHE A 222 -1.58 3.11 2.99
CA PHE A 222 -2.83 2.37 2.87
C PHE A 222 -3.98 3.28 2.44
N PRO A 223 -4.94 2.82 1.61
CA PRO A 223 -6.14 3.59 1.26
C PRO A 223 -7.09 3.77 2.45
N CYS A 224 -7.09 2.84 3.41
CA CYS A 224 -7.89 2.88 4.63
C CYS A 224 -7.40 3.93 5.64
N MET A 225 -8.14 4.15 6.72
CA MET A 225 -7.77 5.03 7.84
C MET A 225 -7.77 6.52 7.50
N LYS A 226 -8.36 6.91 6.37
CA LYS A 226 -8.42 8.30 5.91
C LYS A 226 -9.65 8.55 5.04
N ILE A 227 -10.04 9.82 4.98
CA ILE A 227 -10.94 10.31 3.93
C ILE A 227 -10.14 11.16 2.95
N ILE A 228 -10.52 11.13 1.68
CA ILE A 228 -9.81 11.79 0.59
C ILE A 228 -10.83 12.50 -0.28
N LYS A 229 -10.57 13.75 -0.70
CA LYS A 229 -11.42 14.44 -1.68
C LYS A 229 -11.62 13.56 -2.91
N SER A 230 -12.87 13.39 -3.31
CA SER A 230 -13.30 12.45 -4.35
C SER A 230 -12.59 12.66 -5.68
N ASP A 231 -12.27 13.90 -6.04
CA ASP A 231 -11.62 14.21 -7.31
C ASP A 231 -10.28 13.51 -7.48
N TYR A 232 -9.51 13.37 -6.40
CA TYR A 232 -8.23 12.64 -6.45
C TYR A 232 -8.42 11.13 -6.62
N ILE A 233 -9.51 10.57 -6.10
CA ILE A 233 -9.81 9.13 -6.23
C ILE A 233 -10.49 8.82 -7.56
N LYS A 234 -11.39 9.69 -8.02
CA LYS A 234 -12.02 9.54 -9.34
C LYS A 234 -11.01 9.60 -10.49
N SER A 235 -9.88 10.26 -10.30
CA SER A 235 -8.84 10.37 -11.34
C SER A 235 -7.96 9.13 -11.50
N ILE A 236 -8.14 8.10 -10.66
CA ILE A 236 -7.31 6.89 -10.69
C ILE A 236 -8.14 5.61 -10.78
N TYR A 237 -7.48 4.54 -11.21
CA TYR A 237 -7.86 3.16 -10.93
C TYR A 237 -6.78 2.47 -10.08
N PHE A 238 -7.18 1.55 -9.21
CA PHE A 238 -6.24 0.60 -8.62
C PHE A 238 -5.80 -0.37 -9.72
N PRO A 239 -4.49 -0.55 -9.97
CA PRO A 239 -4.01 -1.44 -11.01
C PRO A 239 -4.42 -2.88 -10.76
N LEU A 240 -4.91 -3.56 -11.81
CA LEU A 240 -5.45 -4.92 -11.71
C LEU A 240 -4.35 -5.98 -11.66
N ASP A 241 -4.63 -7.07 -10.94
CA ASP A 241 -3.80 -8.28 -10.83
C ASP A 241 -2.42 -8.08 -10.19
N TYR A 242 -2.15 -6.96 -9.55
CA TYR A 242 -0.96 -6.77 -8.72
C TYR A 242 -1.24 -7.04 -7.24
N TYR A 243 -0.26 -7.57 -6.52
CA TYR A 243 -0.13 -7.30 -5.10
C TYR A 243 0.46 -5.89 -4.90
N TYR A 244 0.14 -5.26 -3.75
CA TYR A 244 0.60 -3.92 -3.39
C TYR A 244 0.03 -2.82 -4.33
N GLU A 245 -1.20 -3.03 -4.79
CA GLU A 245 -1.98 -2.08 -5.59
C GLU A 245 -2.16 -0.73 -4.88
N ASP A 246 -2.11 -0.73 -3.56
CA ASP A 246 -2.14 0.45 -2.69
C ASP A 246 -0.94 1.41 -2.91
N SER A 247 0.12 0.97 -3.57
CA SER A 247 1.23 1.83 -4.01
C SER A 247 0.75 3.02 -4.86
N VAL A 248 -0.40 2.92 -5.53
CA VAL A 248 -1.02 4.03 -6.27
C VAL A 248 -1.31 5.23 -5.37
N MET A 249 -1.63 5.00 -4.09
CA MET A 249 -1.86 6.07 -3.12
C MET A 249 -0.61 6.93 -2.96
N SER A 250 0.54 6.32 -2.69
CA SER A 250 1.80 7.05 -2.45
C SER A 250 2.42 7.60 -3.74
N MET A 251 2.34 6.86 -4.84
CA MET A 251 3.02 7.24 -6.08
C MET A 251 2.22 8.22 -6.94
N ILE A 252 0.89 8.21 -6.85
CA ILE A 252 0.02 9.03 -7.70
C ILE A 252 -0.82 9.98 -6.84
N VAL A 253 -1.72 9.47 -5.97
CA VAL A 253 -2.70 10.30 -5.25
C VAL A 253 -2.02 11.35 -4.38
N PHE A 254 -1.05 10.94 -3.55
CA PHE A 254 -0.32 11.88 -2.67
C PHE A 254 0.53 12.86 -3.46
N ALA A 255 1.11 12.43 -4.59
CA ALA A 255 1.88 13.31 -5.47
C ALA A 255 0.98 14.34 -6.18
N LEU A 256 -0.25 14.00 -6.54
CA LEU A 256 -1.24 14.95 -7.09
C LEU A 256 -1.65 15.99 -6.03
N ILE A 257 -1.86 15.56 -4.79
CA ILE A 257 -2.20 16.44 -3.67
C ILE A 257 -1.04 17.42 -3.40
N GLU A 258 0.21 16.93 -3.38
CA GLU A 258 1.41 17.76 -3.24
C GLU A 258 1.56 18.75 -4.41
N LYS A 259 1.42 18.30 -5.66
CA LYS A 259 1.46 19.14 -6.87
C LYS A 259 0.45 20.28 -6.81
N ASN A 260 -0.74 20.01 -6.28
CA ASN A 260 -1.82 21.00 -6.17
C ASN A 260 -1.72 21.86 -4.88
N ASN A 261 -0.68 21.71 -4.07
CA ASN A 261 -0.51 22.35 -2.77
C ASN A 261 -1.74 22.18 -1.84
N ALA A 262 -2.44 21.06 -1.97
CA ALA A 262 -3.65 20.82 -1.19
C ALA A 262 -3.30 20.38 0.24
N LYS A 263 -4.13 20.79 1.18
CA LYS A 263 -3.90 20.58 2.61
C LYS A 263 -4.14 19.14 3.02
N VAL A 264 -3.33 18.65 3.96
CA VAL A 264 -3.46 17.33 4.60
C VAL A 264 -3.53 17.53 6.10
N TYR A 265 -4.48 16.87 6.75
CA TYR A 265 -4.75 17.06 8.17
C TYR A 265 -4.76 15.74 8.93
N GLY A 266 -4.27 15.74 10.15
CA GLY A 266 -4.34 14.61 11.08
C GLY A 266 -5.34 14.88 12.18
N VAL A 267 -6.07 13.84 12.62
CA VAL A 267 -6.88 13.87 13.84
C VAL A 267 -6.26 12.95 14.89
N ASP A 268 -6.00 13.46 16.11
CA ASP A 268 -5.49 12.63 17.24
C ASP A 268 -6.60 11.76 17.83
N LYS A 269 -7.06 10.86 16.98
CA LYS A 269 -8.12 9.92 17.31
C LYS A 269 -7.86 8.56 16.66
N ILE A 270 -8.12 7.49 17.41
CA ILE A 270 -8.23 6.17 16.80
C ILE A 270 -9.58 6.11 16.08
N ILE A 271 -9.52 5.93 14.77
CA ILE A 271 -10.73 5.86 13.92
C ILE A 271 -10.98 4.47 13.36
N TYR A 272 -9.96 3.59 13.35
CA TYR A 272 -9.95 2.35 12.60
C TYR A 272 -9.38 1.20 13.41
N TYR A 273 -10.02 0.03 13.33
CA TYR A 273 -9.57 -1.22 13.91
C TYR A 273 -9.18 -2.19 12.80
N TYR A 274 -7.89 -2.37 12.63
CA TYR A 274 -7.29 -3.29 11.66
C TYR A 274 -7.18 -4.68 12.29
N ARG A 275 -7.96 -5.63 11.76
CA ARG A 275 -7.99 -7.01 12.26
C ARG A 275 -6.83 -7.83 11.69
N TYR A 276 -6.20 -8.62 12.53
CA TYR A 276 -5.26 -9.63 12.08
C TYR A 276 -6.03 -10.81 11.50
N ASN A 277 -6.02 -10.93 10.19
CA ASN A 277 -6.61 -12.05 9.47
C ASN A 277 -5.48 -12.99 9.01
N PRO A 278 -5.36 -14.22 9.56
CA PRO A 278 -4.29 -15.15 9.17
C PRO A 278 -4.40 -15.64 7.72
N LYS A 279 -5.59 -15.57 7.12
CA LYS A 279 -5.85 -15.91 5.71
C LYS A 279 -5.75 -14.71 4.77
N GLY A 280 -5.56 -13.51 5.30
CA GLY A 280 -5.50 -12.28 4.54
C GLY A 280 -4.31 -12.24 3.58
N ILE A 281 -4.43 -11.43 2.52
CA ILE A 281 -3.42 -11.26 1.45
C ILE A 281 -2.03 -10.95 2.03
N TYR A 282 -1.94 -10.11 3.05
CA TYR A 282 -0.67 -9.75 3.67
C TYR A 282 0.12 -10.95 4.23
N GLN A 283 -0.58 -11.99 4.72
CA GLN A 283 0.08 -13.19 5.27
C GLN A 283 0.49 -14.17 4.18
N THR A 284 -0.30 -14.28 3.11
CA THR A 284 -0.09 -15.24 2.02
C THR A 284 0.86 -14.71 0.94
N ALA A 285 1.02 -13.38 0.82
CA ALA A 285 1.83 -12.73 -0.21
C ALA A 285 3.30 -13.18 -0.25
N LYS A 286 3.89 -13.50 0.89
CA LYS A 286 5.33 -13.81 1.01
C LYS A 286 5.76 -15.11 0.33
N ILE A 287 4.83 -16.03 0.08
CA ILE A 287 5.09 -17.33 -0.56
C ILE A 287 4.55 -17.37 -2.00
N SER A 288 3.93 -16.30 -2.45
CA SER A 288 3.36 -16.19 -3.79
C SER A 288 4.38 -15.66 -4.80
N PRO A 289 4.36 -16.11 -6.07
CA PRO A 289 5.09 -15.45 -7.15
C PRO A 289 4.79 -13.95 -7.26
N LYS A 290 3.61 -13.50 -6.87
CA LYS A 290 3.23 -12.08 -6.78
C LYS A 290 4.05 -11.26 -5.78
N SER A 291 4.92 -11.88 -4.98
CA SER A 291 5.85 -11.14 -4.09
C SER A 291 6.80 -10.19 -4.85
N ILE A 292 7.07 -10.44 -6.14
CA ILE A 292 7.86 -9.53 -7.00
C ILE A 292 7.04 -8.38 -7.61
N ASP A 293 5.73 -8.36 -7.42
CA ASP A 293 4.86 -7.34 -8.03
C ASP A 293 5.22 -5.91 -7.62
N THR A 294 5.92 -5.72 -6.49
CA THR A 294 6.48 -4.41 -6.12
C THR A 294 7.36 -3.82 -7.23
N LEU A 295 8.17 -4.65 -7.92
CA LEU A 295 8.98 -4.21 -9.05
C LEU A 295 8.08 -3.75 -10.21
N TYR A 296 7.15 -4.59 -10.61
CA TYR A 296 6.30 -4.36 -11.77
C TYR A 296 5.36 -3.17 -11.58
N ILE A 297 4.73 -3.07 -10.41
CA ILE A 297 3.82 -1.95 -10.11
C ILE A 297 4.59 -0.63 -9.98
N THR A 298 5.82 -0.65 -9.45
CA THR A 298 6.68 0.54 -9.39
C THR A 298 7.00 1.05 -10.79
N ASP A 299 7.40 0.18 -11.71
CA ASP A 299 7.67 0.54 -13.10
C ASP A 299 6.41 1.05 -13.82
N GLN A 300 5.27 0.39 -13.63
CA GLN A 300 4.01 0.80 -14.25
C GLN A 300 3.54 2.17 -13.73
N LEU A 301 3.47 2.33 -12.40
CA LEU A 301 3.04 3.60 -11.81
C LEU A 301 4.02 4.75 -12.12
N HIS A 302 5.31 4.47 -12.27
CA HIS A 302 6.28 5.47 -12.73
C HIS A 302 5.95 5.96 -14.14
N LYS A 303 5.58 5.07 -15.06
CA LYS A 303 5.13 5.42 -16.41
C LYS A 303 3.83 6.23 -16.37
N ASP A 304 2.88 5.79 -15.54
CA ASP A 304 1.59 6.46 -15.39
C ASP A 304 1.74 7.89 -14.83
N ARG A 305 2.74 8.17 -13.99
CA ARG A 305 3.03 9.52 -13.48
C ARG A 305 3.13 10.57 -14.57
N ASN A 306 3.70 10.21 -15.72
CA ASN A 306 3.81 11.12 -16.86
C ASN A 306 2.44 11.53 -17.42
N LEU A 307 1.45 10.63 -17.37
CA LEU A 307 0.07 10.91 -17.81
C LEU A 307 -0.62 11.92 -16.89
N TYR A 308 -0.21 11.99 -15.62
CA TYR A 308 -0.67 12.99 -14.65
C TYR A 308 0.19 14.26 -14.62
N GLY A 309 1.22 14.37 -15.46
CA GLY A 309 2.17 15.48 -15.44
C GLY A 309 2.93 15.60 -14.12
N LEU A 310 3.26 14.45 -13.50
CA LEU A 310 4.04 14.37 -12.27
C LEU A 310 5.52 14.16 -12.59
N SER A 311 6.34 15.18 -12.34
CA SER A 311 7.80 15.13 -12.55
C SER A 311 8.52 14.32 -11.47
N ASN A 312 9.77 13.93 -11.79
CA ASN A 312 10.67 13.38 -10.79
C ASN A 312 11.12 14.47 -9.82
N SER A 313 11.24 14.10 -8.55
CA SER A 313 11.77 14.95 -7.50
C SER A 313 12.72 14.15 -6.60
N ARG A 314 13.55 14.83 -5.81
CA ARG A 314 14.40 14.16 -4.82
C ARG A 314 13.57 13.32 -3.84
N HIS A 315 12.44 13.85 -3.40
CA HIS A 315 11.52 13.12 -2.52
C HIS A 315 10.97 11.84 -3.16
N TYR A 316 10.53 11.93 -4.42
CA TYR A 316 10.04 10.75 -5.13
C TYR A 316 11.14 9.70 -5.33
N TYR A 317 12.37 10.12 -5.65
CA TYR A 317 13.51 9.23 -5.73
C TYR A 317 13.79 8.51 -4.39
N GLU A 318 13.76 9.21 -3.26
CA GLU A 318 13.91 8.62 -1.91
C GLU A 318 12.80 7.59 -1.61
N PHE A 319 11.56 7.88 -2.03
CA PHE A 319 10.47 6.93 -1.95
C PHE A 319 10.72 5.67 -2.81
N ILE A 320 11.29 5.80 -4.00
CA ILE A 320 11.68 4.66 -4.84
C ILE A 320 12.76 3.81 -4.14
N LEU A 321 13.77 4.42 -3.56
CA LEU A 321 14.79 3.67 -2.79
C LEU A 321 14.17 2.91 -1.61
N TYR A 322 13.24 3.54 -0.88
CA TYR A 322 12.47 2.86 0.17
C TYR A 322 11.65 1.68 -0.39
N THR A 323 11.00 1.86 -1.53
CA THR A 323 10.20 0.81 -2.20
C THR A 323 11.09 -0.37 -2.63
N ILE A 324 12.30 -0.13 -3.10
CA ILE A 324 13.29 -1.16 -3.43
C ILE A 324 13.66 -1.98 -2.18
N ARG A 325 13.87 -1.33 -1.03
CA ARG A 325 14.13 -2.03 0.24
C ARG A 325 12.93 -2.87 0.69
N LEU A 326 11.70 -2.35 0.55
CA LEU A 326 10.48 -3.13 0.80
C LEU A 326 10.39 -4.36 -0.12
N ASN A 327 10.71 -4.19 -1.40
CA ASN A 327 10.74 -5.31 -2.33
C ASN A 327 11.71 -6.40 -1.87
N TYR A 328 12.94 -6.03 -1.51
CA TYR A 328 13.91 -7.00 -0.99
C TYR A 328 13.37 -7.72 0.26
N ALA A 329 12.75 -7.02 1.20
CA ALA A 329 12.17 -7.64 2.39
C ALA A 329 11.07 -8.66 2.05
N ARG A 330 10.35 -8.47 0.94
CA ARG A 330 9.29 -9.35 0.43
C ARG A 330 9.84 -10.55 -0.33
N THR A 331 10.94 -10.37 -1.07
CA THR A 331 11.49 -11.35 -2.03
C THR A 331 12.69 -12.12 -1.54
N ARG A 332 13.36 -11.71 -0.45
CA ARG A 332 14.63 -12.28 0.03
C ARG A 332 14.63 -13.79 0.30
N THR A 333 13.46 -14.41 0.40
CA THR A 333 13.31 -15.87 0.56
C THR A 333 13.11 -16.61 -0.75
N LEU A 334 12.99 -15.90 -1.87
CA LEU A 334 12.91 -16.46 -3.20
C LEU A 334 14.27 -17.02 -3.65
N PRO A 335 14.29 -17.86 -4.70
CA PRO A 335 15.53 -18.35 -5.31
C PRO A 335 16.48 -17.20 -5.69
N GLU A 336 17.79 -17.45 -5.57
CA GLU A 336 18.81 -16.42 -5.81
C GLU A 336 18.77 -15.84 -7.21
N ASN A 337 18.50 -16.66 -8.23
CA ASN A 337 18.38 -16.21 -9.62
C ASN A 337 17.22 -15.22 -9.81
N ILE A 338 16.09 -15.40 -9.11
CA ILE A 338 14.97 -14.44 -9.10
C ILE A 338 15.40 -13.13 -8.45
N ASN A 339 16.03 -13.19 -7.27
CA ASN A 339 16.48 -11.99 -6.57
C ASN A 339 17.56 -11.22 -7.34
N LYS A 340 18.47 -11.90 -8.06
CA LYS A 340 19.44 -11.27 -8.94
C LYS A 340 18.78 -10.59 -10.14
N ALA A 341 17.78 -11.25 -10.74
CA ALA A 341 17.00 -10.67 -11.83
C ALA A 341 16.24 -9.42 -11.37
N VAL A 342 15.61 -9.45 -10.18
CA VAL A 342 14.95 -8.27 -9.57
C VAL A 342 15.95 -7.12 -9.37
N PHE A 343 17.15 -7.40 -8.88
CA PHE A 343 18.20 -6.39 -8.69
C PHE A 343 18.60 -5.75 -10.02
N VAL A 344 18.83 -6.56 -11.07
CA VAL A 344 19.18 -6.06 -12.42
C VAL A 344 18.07 -5.17 -12.97
N MET A 345 16.80 -5.55 -12.81
CA MET A 345 15.67 -4.76 -13.27
C MET A 345 15.54 -3.42 -12.53
N PHE A 346 15.73 -3.39 -11.21
CA PHE A 346 15.75 -2.12 -10.46
C PHE A 346 16.96 -1.26 -10.82
N SER A 347 18.10 -1.88 -11.11
CA SER A 347 19.27 -1.16 -11.58
C SER A 347 19.02 -0.47 -12.93
N ASP A 348 18.44 -1.19 -13.90
CA ASP A 348 18.04 -0.64 -15.18
C ASP A 348 17.02 0.50 -15.00
N PHE A 349 15.99 0.29 -14.16
CA PHE A 349 14.96 1.29 -13.85
C PHE A 349 15.58 2.58 -13.27
N LEU A 350 16.47 2.46 -12.28
CA LEU A 350 17.13 3.63 -11.67
C LEU A 350 18.04 4.36 -12.65
N ASN A 351 18.81 3.64 -13.45
CA ASN A 351 19.70 4.24 -14.47
C ASN A 351 18.90 4.95 -15.57
N ALA A 352 17.76 4.40 -15.98
CA ALA A 352 16.92 4.99 -17.00
C ALA A 352 16.17 6.25 -16.51
N ASN A 353 15.74 6.29 -15.24
CA ASN A 353 14.79 7.29 -14.79
C ASN A 353 15.35 8.25 -13.72
N PHE A 354 16.45 7.88 -13.02
CA PHE A 354 16.98 8.59 -11.87
C PHE A 354 18.50 8.74 -11.87
N LYS A 355 19.15 8.64 -13.03
CA LYS A 355 20.62 8.71 -13.15
C LYS A 355 21.20 9.95 -12.44
N ASP A 356 20.56 11.11 -12.60
CA ASP A 356 21.01 12.37 -12.00
C ASP A 356 20.80 12.46 -10.48
N TYR A 357 20.00 11.56 -9.91
CA TYR A 357 19.73 11.46 -8.47
C TYR A 357 20.65 10.46 -7.76
N LEU A 358 21.28 9.54 -8.47
CA LEU A 358 22.23 8.55 -7.93
C LEU A 358 23.52 9.24 -7.49
N THR A 359 23.84 9.24 -6.19
CA THR A 359 24.90 10.08 -5.61
C THR A 359 25.92 9.34 -4.75
N GLU A 360 26.01 8.05 -4.74
CA GLU A 360 26.92 7.24 -3.87
C GLU A 360 26.82 7.58 -2.36
N LYS A 361 25.83 8.34 -1.92
CA LYS A 361 25.69 8.74 -0.51
C LYS A 361 25.34 7.56 0.41
N THR A 362 24.65 6.57 -0.17
CA THR A 362 24.23 5.38 0.56
C THR A 362 24.85 4.13 -0.05
N MET A 363 25.00 3.06 0.76
CA MET A 363 25.48 1.78 0.27
C MET A 363 24.50 1.17 -0.74
N LEU A 364 23.21 1.47 -0.59
CA LEU A 364 22.19 1.06 -1.55
C LEU A 364 22.41 1.72 -2.92
N GLU A 365 22.60 3.04 -3.00
CA GLU A 365 22.91 3.74 -4.24
C GLU A 365 24.20 3.21 -4.88
N LYS A 366 25.25 3.07 -4.07
CA LYS A 366 26.54 2.54 -4.51
C LYS A 366 26.41 1.13 -5.11
N SER A 367 25.55 0.28 -4.54
CA SER A 367 25.30 -1.07 -5.06
C SER A 367 24.79 -1.07 -6.48
N PHE A 368 23.93 -0.12 -6.85
CA PHE A 368 23.40 0.01 -8.20
C PHE A 368 24.42 0.60 -9.18
N ILE A 369 25.21 1.58 -8.73
CA ILE A 369 26.28 2.19 -9.54
C ILE A 369 27.35 1.16 -9.87
N GLU A 370 27.80 0.38 -8.87
CA GLU A 370 28.83 -0.66 -9.02
C GLU A 370 28.29 -1.99 -9.56
N GLN A 371 27.00 -2.13 -9.83
CA GLN A 371 26.36 -3.41 -10.17
C GLN A 371 26.70 -4.53 -9.18
N ASN A 372 26.70 -4.20 -7.90
CA ASN A 372 27.18 -5.05 -6.81
C ASN A 372 26.02 -5.64 -6.00
N TYR A 373 25.59 -6.85 -6.38
CA TYR A 373 24.48 -7.54 -5.73
C TYR A 373 24.73 -7.85 -4.23
N ILE A 374 25.98 -8.16 -3.85
CA ILE A 374 26.30 -8.43 -2.44
C ILE A 374 26.17 -7.16 -1.61
N LEU A 375 26.62 -6.03 -2.16
CA LEU A 375 26.45 -4.73 -1.52
C LEU A 375 24.96 -4.35 -1.39
N TYR A 376 24.15 -4.63 -2.42
CA TYR A 376 22.70 -4.45 -2.38
C TYR A 376 22.04 -5.22 -1.23
N ILE A 377 22.32 -6.53 -1.12
CA ILE A 377 21.79 -7.35 -0.02
C ILE A 377 22.20 -6.77 1.34
N SER A 378 23.46 -6.36 1.44
CA SER A 378 24.01 -5.81 2.68
C SER A 378 23.33 -4.50 3.06
N ALA A 379 23.16 -3.59 2.10
CA ALA A 379 22.47 -2.32 2.29
C ALA A 379 21.00 -2.53 2.70
N CYS A 380 20.28 -3.42 2.02
CA CYS A 380 18.87 -3.72 2.35
C CYS A 380 18.67 -4.36 3.74
N ASN A 381 19.69 -5.03 4.30
CA ASN A 381 19.57 -5.63 5.61
C ASN A 381 20.04 -4.73 6.76
N PHE A 382 20.97 -3.80 6.54
CA PHE A 382 21.70 -3.12 7.62
C PHE A 382 21.82 -1.60 7.48
N GLU A 383 21.47 -1.01 6.34
CA GLU A 383 21.45 0.44 6.17
C GLU A 383 20.06 0.99 6.47
N GLU A 384 19.97 2.11 7.22
CA GLU A 384 18.75 2.83 7.54
C GLU A 384 18.31 3.76 6.40
#